data_ed4fd2ccaa0e67082e62017568c1a620
#
_entry.id   ed4fd2ccaa0e67082e62017568c1a620
#
_cell.length_a   1.000
_cell.length_b   1.000
_cell.length_c   1.000
_cell.angle_alpha   90.00
_cell.angle_beta   90.00
_cell.angle_gamma   90.00
#
_symmetry.space_group_name_H-M   'P 1'
#
loop_
_entity.id
_entity.type
_entity.pdbx_description
1 polymer ?
#
loop_
_entity_poly.entity_id
_entity_poly.type
_entity_poly.pdbx_seq_one_letter_code
_entity_poly.pdbx_strand_id
1 'polypeptide(L)'
;MNLIKYGKDQVKRTKRNIPKGYDSWFEYDLHQKFRRCEYHVGKLTYTQVKTYEPDFVYYSTHSTIYIEAKGRFRDRAEARKYVDINSSLGEKEELVFVFQNP
;
A
#
# COMPACT_ATOMS: atom_id res chain seq x y z
N MET A 1 2.30 21.34 -6.27
CA MET A 1 1.93 20.49 -7.43
C MET A 1 1.28 21.35 -8.49
N ASN A 2 1.77 21.25 -9.70
CA ASN A 2 1.23 22.02 -10.82
C ASN A 2 0.13 21.27 -11.53
N LEU A 3 -0.93 21.98 -11.90
CA LEU A 3 -2.05 21.43 -12.64
C LEU A 3 -2.05 21.98 -14.05
N ILE A 4 -2.14 21.09 -15.02
CA ILE A 4 -2.18 21.42 -16.43
C ILE A 4 -3.48 20.91 -17.01
N LYS A 5 -4.21 21.82 -17.70
CA LYS A 5 -5.42 21.43 -18.43
C LYS A 5 -5.06 21.13 -19.86
N TYR A 6 -5.59 20.05 -20.38
CA TYR A 6 -5.38 19.64 -21.75
C TYR A 6 -6.71 19.71 -22.51
N GLY A 7 -6.67 20.31 -23.71
CA GLY A 7 -7.87 20.52 -24.52
C GLY A 7 -8.51 19.21 -24.98
N LYS A 8 -9.80 19.27 -25.25
CA LYS A 8 -10.56 18.12 -25.73
C LYS A 8 -10.42 17.98 -27.25
N ASP A 9 -10.26 16.75 -27.68
CA ASP A 9 -10.38 16.41 -29.08
C ASP A 9 -11.85 16.28 -29.46
N GLN A 10 -12.23 16.68 -30.68
CA GLN A 10 -13.58 16.58 -31.17
C GLN A 10 -13.92 15.25 -31.81
N VAL A 11 -12.94 14.38 -32.03
CA VAL A 11 -13.16 13.05 -32.57
C VAL A 11 -13.83 12.18 -31.52
N LYS A 12 -14.90 11.49 -31.93
CA LYS A 12 -15.59 10.56 -31.06
C LYS A 12 -14.67 9.40 -30.70
N ARG A 13 -14.37 9.26 -29.45
CA ARG A 13 -13.47 8.26 -28.92
C ARG A 13 -14.17 7.37 -27.91
N THR A 14 -13.83 6.09 -27.92
CA THR A 14 -14.41 5.11 -27.01
C THR A 14 -13.30 4.30 -26.36
N LYS A 15 -13.63 3.56 -25.31
CA LYS A 15 -12.67 2.67 -24.67
C LYS A 15 -12.15 1.59 -25.63
N ARG A 16 -12.97 1.21 -26.61
CA ARG A 16 -12.62 0.15 -27.55
C ARG A 16 -11.53 0.55 -28.55
N ASN A 17 -11.44 1.82 -28.87
CA ASN A 17 -10.48 2.29 -29.88
C ASN A 17 -9.32 3.07 -29.30
N ILE A 18 -9.06 2.92 -28.01
CA ILE A 18 -7.87 3.48 -27.39
C ILE A 18 -6.64 2.86 -28.09
N PRO A 19 -5.65 3.67 -28.49
CA PRO A 19 -4.46 3.12 -29.13
C PRO A 19 -3.77 2.08 -28.26
N LYS A 20 -3.23 1.06 -28.89
CA LYS A 20 -2.60 -0.06 -28.21
C LYS A 20 -1.47 0.42 -27.30
N GLY A 21 -1.46 -0.10 -26.07
CA GLY A 21 -0.43 0.22 -25.08
C GLY A 21 -0.80 1.35 -24.14
N TYR A 22 -1.95 1.99 -24.33
CA TYR A 22 -2.41 3.08 -23.48
C TYR A 22 -3.68 2.69 -22.73
N ASP A 23 -3.79 3.17 -21.50
CA ASP A 23 -4.96 2.89 -20.65
C ASP A 23 -6.12 3.84 -20.94
N SER A 24 -5.85 4.99 -21.53
CA SER A 24 -6.88 5.98 -21.84
C SER A 24 -6.47 6.86 -23.01
N TRP A 25 -7.48 7.47 -23.66
CA TRP A 25 -7.24 8.47 -24.67
C TRP A 25 -6.51 9.69 -24.13
N PHE A 26 -6.79 10.06 -22.88
CA PHE A 26 -6.13 11.20 -22.25
C PHE A 26 -4.63 10.96 -22.12
N GLU A 27 -4.23 9.76 -21.67
CA GLU A 27 -2.82 9.41 -21.57
C GLU A 27 -2.14 9.36 -22.94
N TYR A 28 -2.84 8.82 -23.94
CA TYR A 28 -2.32 8.81 -25.29
C TYR A 28 -2.07 10.23 -25.80
N ASP A 29 -3.04 11.14 -25.63
CA ASP A 29 -2.89 12.52 -26.06
C ASP A 29 -1.74 13.22 -25.36
N LEU A 30 -1.60 13.03 -24.07
CA LEU A 30 -0.50 13.61 -23.31
C LEU A 30 0.85 13.10 -23.81
N HIS A 31 0.94 11.82 -24.12
CA HIS A 31 2.19 11.25 -24.61
C HIS A 31 2.54 11.77 -26.00
N GLN A 32 1.54 11.97 -26.86
CA GLN A 32 1.77 12.58 -28.17
C GLN A 32 2.30 14.00 -28.03
N LYS A 33 1.84 14.74 -27.03
CA LYS A 33 2.30 16.08 -26.77
C LYS A 33 3.68 16.10 -26.11
N PHE A 34 3.94 15.18 -25.21
CA PHE A 34 5.19 15.10 -24.47
C PHE A 34 5.99 13.87 -24.88
N ARG A 35 6.35 13.78 -26.14
CA ARG A 35 7.00 12.60 -26.71
C ARG A 35 8.35 12.25 -26.08
N ARG A 36 9.00 13.21 -25.44
CA ARG A 36 10.26 12.96 -24.74
C ARG A 36 10.07 12.23 -23.41
N CYS A 37 8.82 12.17 -22.93
CA CYS A 37 8.48 11.43 -21.73
C CYS A 37 8.27 9.96 -22.07
N GLU A 38 8.65 9.09 -21.15
CA GLU A 38 8.41 7.66 -21.30
C GLU A 38 7.10 7.30 -20.63
N TYR A 39 6.36 6.36 -21.19
CA TYR A 39 5.06 5.96 -20.70
C TYR A 39 5.17 4.64 -19.95
N HIS A 40 4.72 4.60 -18.69
CA HIS A 40 4.68 3.40 -17.85
C HIS A 40 6.01 2.64 -17.82
N VAL A 41 7.14 3.34 -17.69
CA VAL A 41 8.45 2.69 -17.79
C VAL A 41 8.84 1.92 -16.53
N GLY A 42 8.13 2.08 -15.44
CA GLY A 42 8.50 1.37 -14.22
C GLY A 42 7.69 1.82 -13.04
N LYS A 43 8.04 1.29 -11.90
CA LYS A 43 7.36 1.57 -10.64
C LYS A 43 8.31 2.25 -9.67
N LEU A 44 7.77 3.19 -8.92
CA LEU A 44 8.49 3.80 -7.81
C LEU A 44 8.09 3.10 -6.53
N THR A 45 9.06 2.92 -5.64
CA THR A 45 8.80 2.41 -4.30
C THR A 45 8.65 3.57 -3.34
N TYR A 46 7.66 3.50 -2.47
CA TYR A 46 7.51 4.51 -1.42
C TYR A 46 7.18 3.82 -0.12
N THR A 47 7.54 4.46 0.99
CA THR A 47 7.39 3.89 2.32
C THR A 47 6.32 4.67 3.10
N GLN A 48 5.48 3.93 3.80
CA GLN A 48 4.53 4.50 4.76
C GLN A 48 4.95 4.11 6.16
N VAL A 49 4.93 5.08 7.06
CA VAL A 49 5.15 4.82 8.48
C VAL A 49 3.79 4.67 9.14
N LYS A 50 3.58 3.56 9.81
CA LYS A 50 2.35 3.25 10.52
C LYS A 50 2.67 2.97 11.97
N THR A 51 1.69 3.20 12.85
CA THR A 51 1.83 2.94 14.27
C THR A 51 0.96 1.77 14.69
N TYR A 52 1.35 1.12 15.79
CA TYR A 52 0.61 0.01 16.36
C TYR A 52 0.62 0.14 17.87
N GLU A 53 -0.55 0.05 18.48
CA GLU A 53 -0.70 0.06 19.92
C GLU A 53 -1.17 -1.31 20.38
N PRO A 54 -0.32 -2.09 21.07
CA PRO A 54 -0.73 -3.39 21.60
C PRO A 54 -1.73 -3.22 22.74
N ASP A 55 -2.55 -4.25 22.96
CA ASP A 55 -3.51 -4.22 24.06
C ASP A 55 -2.81 -4.18 25.42
N PHE A 56 -1.72 -4.93 25.56
CA PHE A 56 -0.95 -4.96 26.80
C PHE A 56 0.54 -5.01 26.49
N VAL A 57 1.33 -4.48 27.42
CA VAL A 57 2.79 -4.58 27.36
C VAL A 57 3.28 -5.13 28.69
N TYR A 58 4.05 -6.20 28.62
CA TYR A 58 4.70 -6.78 29.79
C TYR A 58 6.20 -6.53 29.71
N TYR A 59 6.75 -5.89 30.72
CA TYR A 59 8.17 -5.62 30.81
C TYR A 59 8.82 -6.64 31.71
N SER A 60 9.66 -7.49 31.15
CA SER A 60 10.46 -8.43 31.93
C SER A 60 11.89 -7.90 32.05
N THR A 61 12.72 -8.58 32.83
CA THR A 61 14.10 -8.16 33.04
C THR A 61 14.92 -8.16 31.74
N HIS A 62 14.62 -9.07 30.84
CA HIS A 62 15.41 -9.26 29.60
C HIS A 62 14.67 -9.01 28.32
N SER A 63 13.37 -8.75 28.38
CA SER A 63 12.58 -8.59 27.17
C SER A 63 11.33 -7.75 27.41
N THR A 64 10.75 -7.28 26.32
CA THR A 64 9.45 -6.60 26.33
C THR A 64 8.49 -7.46 25.52
N ILE A 65 7.35 -7.76 26.10
CA ILE A 65 6.34 -8.60 25.44
C ILE A 65 5.12 -7.76 25.16
N TYR A 66 4.77 -7.64 23.89
CA TYR A 66 3.56 -6.98 23.45
C TYR A 66 2.46 -8.04 23.28
N ILE A 67 1.34 -7.83 23.93
CA ILE A 67 0.28 -8.83 24.01
C ILE A 67 -0.95 -8.29 23.29
N GLU A 68 -1.44 -9.05 22.32
CA GLU A 68 -2.63 -8.75 21.57
C GLU A 68 -3.72 -9.77 21.89
N ALA A 69 -4.85 -9.31 22.41
CA ALA A 69 -6.00 -10.16 22.65
C ALA A 69 -6.82 -10.28 21.37
N LYS A 70 -7.09 -11.50 20.91
CA LYS A 70 -7.80 -11.76 19.65
C LYS A 70 -8.91 -12.78 19.83
N GLY A 71 -10.06 -12.48 19.25
CA GLY A 71 -11.06 -13.52 19.00
C GLY A 71 -10.61 -14.38 17.85
N ARG A 72 -10.32 -13.75 16.73
CA ARG A 72 -9.78 -14.37 15.53
C ARG A 72 -9.26 -13.29 14.60
N PHE A 73 -8.46 -13.67 13.62
CA PHE A 73 -8.10 -12.73 12.56
C PHE A 73 -9.30 -12.51 11.65
N ARG A 74 -9.56 -11.25 11.33
CA ARG A 74 -10.68 -10.85 10.49
C ARG A 74 -10.49 -11.30 9.04
N ASP A 75 -9.26 -11.17 8.53
CA ASP A 75 -8.90 -11.53 7.17
C ASP A 75 -7.37 -11.64 7.03
N ARG A 76 -6.93 -11.92 5.80
CA ARG A 76 -5.50 -12.05 5.52
C ARG A 76 -4.74 -10.73 5.67
N ALA A 77 -5.39 -9.62 5.38
CA ALA A 77 -4.75 -8.31 5.50
C ALA A 77 -4.43 -8.00 6.96
N GLU A 78 -5.31 -8.36 7.90
CA GLU A 78 -5.05 -8.20 9.31
C GLU A 78 -3.90 -9.10 9.77
N ALA A 79 -3.90 -10.36 9.33
CA ALA A 79 -2.81 -11.27 9.67
C ALA A 79 -1.47 -10.76 9.16
N ARG A 80 -1.44 -10.25 7.92
CA ARG A 80 -0.22 -9.69 7.34
C ARG A 80 0.27 -8.46 8.10
N LYS A 81 -0.65 -7.63 8.58
CA LYS A 81 -0.29 -6.49 9.41
C LYS A 81 0.58 -6.92 10.59
N TYR A 82 0.20 -8.01 11.25
CA TYR A 82 0.94 -8.50 12.42
C TYR A 82 2.26 -9.14 12.05
N VAL A 83 2.36 -9.76 10.87
CA VAL A 83 3.65 -10.22 10.35
C VAL A 83 4.60 -9.05 10.17
N ASP A 84 4.11 -7.95 9.60
CA ASP A 84 4.91 -6.76 9.37
C ASP A 84 5.34 -6.11 10.71
N ILE A 85 4.44 -6.04 11.68
CA ILE A 85 4.74 -5.53 13.01
C ILE A 85 5.83 -6.39 13.64
N ASN A 86 5.66 -7.70 13.60
CA ASN A 86 6.64 -8.62 14.19
C ASN A 86 8.02 -8.48 13.54
N SER A 87 8.05 -8.27 12.24
CA SER A 87 9.31 -8.07 11.52
C SER A 87 10.02 -6.78 11.90
N SER A 88 9.31 -5.82 12.49
CA SER A 88 9.86 -4.53 12.91
C SER A 88 10.39 -4.55 14.35
N LEU A 89 10.13 -5.62 15.10
CA LEU A 89 10.55 -5.72 16.49
C LEU A 89 12.03 -6.04 16.62
N GLY A 90 12.63 -5.57 17.72
CA GLY A 90 14.01 -5.89 18.05
C GLY A 90 14.17 -7.28 18.66
N GLU A 91 15.42 -7.67 18.89
CA GLU A 91 15.73 -9.01 19.42
C GLU A 91 15.14 -9.29 20.80
N LYS A 92 14.98 -8.24 21.61
CA LYS A 92 14.44 -8.36 22.96
C LYS A 92 12.97 -8.00 23.06
N GLU A 93 12.31 -7.98 21.92
CA GLU A 93 10.89 -7.68 21.84
C GLU A 93 10.16 -8.87 21.24
N GLU A 94 8.98 -9.15 21.76
CA GLU A 94 8.18 -10.28 21.30
C GLU A 94 6.72 -9.88 21.23
N LEU A 95 6.05 -10.34 20.18
CA LEU A 95 4.61 -10.16 20.01
C LEU A 95 3.92 -11.49 20.30
N VAL A 96 2.97 -11.46 21.22
CA VAL A 96 2.23 -12.66 21.65
C VAL A 96 0.74 -12.41 21.45
N PHE A 97 0.06 -13.39 20.89
CA PHE A 97 -1.39 -13.38 20.76
C PHE A 97 -2.02 -14.26 21.83
N VAL A 98 -3.06 -13.74 22.47
CA VAL A 98 -3.89 -14.53 23.36
C VAL A 98 -5.27 -14.61 22.71
N PHE A 99 -5.62 -15.79 22.23
CA PHE A 99 -6.89 -16.00 21.53
C PHE A 99 -7.97 -16.36 22.53
N GLN A 100 -9.16 -15.82 22.27
CA GLN A 100 -10.33 -16.23 23.01
C GLN A 100 -10.60 -17.70 22.69
N ASN A 101 -10.87 -18.48 23.73
CA ASN A 101 -11.17 -19.88 23.53
C ASN A 101 -12.43 -20.04 22.67
N PRO A 102 -12.36 -20.80 21.60
CA PRO A 102 -13.51 -21.02 20.72
C PRO A 102 -14.61 -21.83 21.37
#